data_b6e53324e22ab5cfa1cde57f57e3c217
#
_entry.id   b6e53324e22ab5cfa1cde57f57e3c217
#
_cell.length_a   1.000
_cell.length_b   1.000
_cell.length_c   1.000
_cell.angle_alpha   90.00
_cell.angle_beta   90.00
_cell.angle_gamma   90.00
#
_symmetry.space_group_name_H-M   'P 1'
#
loop_
_entity.id
_entity.type
_entity.pdbx_description
1 polymer ?
#
loop_
_entity_poly.entity_id
_entity_poly.type
_entity_poly.pdbx_seq_one_letter_code
_entity_poly.pdbx_strand_id
1 'polypeptide(L)'
;MEKKLIFLELNEINFDVVKEYISSGEKLKSFEQIINRNFIHTSSEEEYELLEPWIQWPSIHTGKKYQEHKIFRLGDIIKYKERQIFEEIEDQGFKVGALSPMNTENRLKNPSYFIPDPWTNTHSDNSFLSKTFTRVIRQIVNDNSESKITFKSLIGLFLCFLFLVNPKKYFYLARFALSSFKKSWRRALFFDLLLHEIHLKLLKREKPNFSTLFLNAGAHIQHHYFFNSKANKSQNKNPSWYVPHQEDPILEMLHIYDDILESLLEIKEYQIIVATGLSQSPHHKITFYYRLKNHESFLKEFGIN
;
A
#
# COMPACT_ATOMS: atom_id res chain seq x y z
N MET A 1 17.71 -6.90 25.36
CA MET A 1 16.40 -7.04 24.67
C MET A 1 16.67 -7.36 23.22
N GLU A 2 16.02 -8.36 22.68
CA GLU A 2 16.10 -8.72 21.27
C GLU A 2 15.53 -7.58 20.42
N LYS A 3 16.28 -7.13 19.41
CA LYS A 3 15.87 -6.02 18.55
C LYS A 3 14.74 -6.50 17.62
N LYS A 4 13.60 -5.83 17.65
CA LYS A 4 12.47 -6.07 16.75
C LYS A 4 12.40 -4.97 15.71
N LEU A 5 11.94 -5.31 14.51
CA LEU A 5 11.92 -4.40 13.37
C LEU A 5 10.55 -4.40 12.67
N ILE A 6 10.04 -3.20 12.43
CA ILE A 6 8.95 -2.97 11.48
C ILE A 6 9.56 -2.38 10.20
N PHE A 7 9.29 -3.01 9.08
CA PHE A 7 9.60 -2.50 7.76
C PHE A 7 8.32 -1.94 7.14
N LEU A 8 8.18 -0.62 7.18
CA LEU A 8 7.01 0.10 6.65
C LEU A 8 7.28 0.47 5.19
N GLU A 9 6.47 -0.07 4.30
CA GLU A 9 6.56 0.07 2.87
C GLU A 9 5.51 1.09 2.40
N LEU A 10 5.91 2.36 2.22
CA LEU A 10 5.05 3.45 1.75
C LEU A 10 5.21 3.62 0.24
N ASN A 11 4.42 2.85 -0.53
CA ASN A 11 4.61 2.77 -1.98
C ASN A 11 4.59 4.13 -2.67
N GLU A 12 5.69 4.44 -3.37
CA GLU A 12 5.92 5.60 -4.23
C GLU A 12 5.81 6.98 -3.54
N ILE A 13 5.89 7.05 -2.21
CA ILE A 13 5.84 8.35 -1.52
C ILE A 13 7.05 9.19 -1.88
N ASN A 14 6.77 10.39 -2.41
CA ASN A 14 7.80 11.38 -2.73
C ASN A 14 8.12 12.22 -1.48
N PHE A 15 9.27 11.96 -0.86
CA PHE A 15 9.72 12.70 0.34
C PHE A 15 10.08 14.16 0.06
N ASP A 16 10.37 14.56 -1.18
CA ASP A 16 10.58 15.96 -1.49
C ASP A 16 9.26 16.74 -1.46
N VAL A 17 8.16 16.10 -1.86
CA VAL A 17 6.80 16.63 -1.66
C VAL A 17 6.48 16.77 -0.18
N VAL A 18 6.82 15.76 0.64
CA VAL A 18 6.63 15.84 2.11
C VAL A 18 7.39 17.03 2.69
N LYS A 19 8.67 17.21 2.32
CA LYS A 19 9.50 18.35 2.77
C LYS A 19 8.91 19.71 2.34
N GLU A 20 8.33 19.77 1.13
CA GLU A 20 7.68 21.00 0.65
C GLU A 20 6.45 21.36 1.48
N TYR A 21 5.61 20.40 1.85
CA TYR A 21 4.48 20.62 2.76
C TYR A 21 4.95 21.07 4.15
N ILE A 22 5.97 20.43 4.72
CA ILE A 22 6.55 20.84 6.00
C ILE A 22 7.07 22.28 5.91
N SER A 23 7.81 22.63 4.86
CA SER A 23 8.37 23.98 4.67
C SER A 23 7.28 25.05 4.46
N SER A 24 6.10 24.66 3.94
CA SER A 24 4.93 25.54 3.81
C SER A 24 4.12 25.70 5.10
N GLY A 25 4.55 25.06 6.20
CA GLY A 25 3.95 25.19 7.53
C GLY A 25 2.96 24.09 7.90
N GLU A 26 2.81 23.05 7.09
CA GLU A 26 1.98 21.89 7.44
C GLU A 26 2.66 21.06 8.54
N LYS A 27 1.85 20.59 9.50
CA LYS A 27 2.35 19.86 10.67
C LYS A 27 2.37 18.35 10.39
N LEU A 28 3.48 17.85 9.90
CA LEU A 28 3.75 16.43 9.64
C LEU A 28 4.90 15.96 10.56
N LYS A 29 4.64 15.89 11.85
CA LYS A 29 5.65 15.69 12.91
C LYS A 29 6.39 14.36 12.81
N SER A 30 5.69 13.30 12.46
CA SER A 30 6.25 11.96 12.37
C SER A 30 7.14 11.82 11.13
N PHE A 31 6.72 12.41 10.01
CA PHE A 31 7.57 12.53 8.82
C PHE A 31 8.81 13.38 9.09
N GLU A 32 8.65 14.53 9.73
CA GLU A 32 9.77 15.40 10.11
C GLU A 32 10.76 14.67 11.02
N GLN A 33 10.26 13.91 12.00
CA GLN A 33 11.09 13.08 12.88
C GLN A 33 11.91 12.03 12.11
N ILE A 34 11.32 11.39 11.08
CA ILE A 34 12.01 10.37 10.27
C ILE A 34 13.05 11.02 9.36
N ILE A 35 12.69 12.11 8.67
CA ILE A 35 13.57 12.84 7.76
C ILE A 35 14.81 13.36 8.49
N ASN A 36 14.64 13.85 9.71
CA ASN A 36 15.72 14.43 10.51
C ASN A 36 16.62 13.38 11.21
N ARG A 37 16.31 12.07 11.11
CA ARG A 37 17.14 11.01 11.66
C ARG A 37 18.17 10.53 10.63
N ASN A 38 17.90 9.37 10.03
CA ASN A 38 18.78 8.72 9.07
C ASN A 38 18.03 8.58 7.73
N PHE A 39 18.23 9.53 6.84
CA PHE A 39 17.63 9.52 5.52
C PHE A 39 18.67 9.08 4.48
N ILE A 40 18.37 8.01 3.74
CA ILE A 40 19.27 7.46 2.72
C ILE A 40 18.55 7.52 1.37
N HIS A 41 19.21 8.12 0.39
CA HIS A 41 18.79 8.03 -1.01
C HIS A 41 19.39 6.77 -1.63
N THR A 42 18.55 6.00 -2.29
CA THR A 42 18.95 4.85 -3.09
C THR A 42 18.68 5.14 -4.56
N SER A 43 19.43 4.49 -5.45
CA SER A 43 19.15 4.50 -6.88
C SER A 43 18.42 3.23 -7.29
N SER A 44 17.53 3.35 -8.27
CA SER A 44 16.89 2.24 -8.97
C SER A 44 17.58 1.97 -10.32
N GLU A 45 16.97 1.14 -11.14
CA GLU A 45 17.36 0.93 -12.53
C GLU A 45 17.23 2.24 -13.35
N GLU A 46 18.02 2.38 -14.40
CA GLU A 46 18.03 3.58 -15.26
C GLU A 46 16.94 3.52 -16.35
N GLU A 47 16.58 2.32 -16.78
CA GLU A 47 15.58 2.10 -17.83
C GLU A 47 14.18 2.40 -17.32
N TYR A 48 13.47 3.28 -18.02
CA TYR A 48 12.13 3.73 -17.65
C TYR A 48 11.13 2.57 -17.46
N GLU A 49 11.21 1.54 -18.33
CA GLU A 49 10.34 0.36 -18.29
C GLU A 49 10.54 -0.51 -17.04
N LEU A 50 11.64 -0.32 -16.30
CA LEU A 50 11.95 -1.01 -15.07
C LEU A 50 11.56 -0.21 -13.83
N LEU A 51 11.12 1.04 -14.00
CA LEU A 51 10.67 1.90 -12.90
C LEU A 51 9.22 1.61 -12.52
N GLU A 52 8.94 0.36 -12.18
CA GLU A 52 7.63 -0.11 -11.76
C GLU A 52 7.66 -0.67 -10.33
N PRO A 53 6.70 -0.34 -9.46
CA PRO A 53 6.75 -0.78 -8.07
C PRO A 53 6.78 -2.32 -7.94
N TRP A 54 6.11 -3.05 -8.82
CA TRP A 54 6.14 -4.51 -8.81
C TRP A 54 7.46 -5.13 -9.28
N ILE A 55 8.42 -4.32 -9.77
CA ILE A 55 9.83 -4.68 -10.03
C ILE A 55 10.70 -4.25 -8.84
N GLN A 56 10.51 -3.03 -8.34
CA GLN A 56 11.35 -2.45 -7.31
C GLN A 56 11.15 -3.13 -5.94
N TRP A 57 9.93 -3.52 -5.58
CA TRP A 57 9.70 -4.24 -4.34
C TRP A 57 10.35 -5.64 -4.31
N PRO A 58 10.27 -6.47 -5.37
CA PRO A 58 11.13 -7.66 -5.48
C PRO A 58 12.62 -7.37 -5.33
N SER A 59 13.15 -6.28 -5.92
CA SER A 59 14.55 -5.88 -5.72
C SER A 59 14.88 -5.64 -4.25
N ILE A 60 14.00 -4.94 -3.53
CA ILE A 60 14.14 -4.68 -2.09
C ILE A 60 14.05 -5.99 -1.29
N HIS A 61 13.05 -6.83 -1.58
CA HIS A 61 12.81 -8.05 -0.81
C HIS A 61 13.85 -9.15 -1.07
N THR A 62 14.50 -9.15 -2.24
CA THR A 62 15.53 -10.14 -2.59
C THR A 62 16.95 -9.63 -2.39
N GLY A 63 17.14 -8.31 -2.26
CA GLY A 63 18.46 -7.67 -2.26
C GLY A 63 19.18 -7.77 -3.60
N LYS A 64 18.46 -8.02 -4.70
CA LYS A 64 19.00 -8.21 -6.05
C LYS A 64 18.47 -7.16 -7.00
N LYS A 65 19.27 -6.79 -8.00
CA LYS A 65 18.82 -5.94 -9.11
C LYS A 65 17.91 -6.71 -10.06
N TYR A 66 17.13 -6.00 -10.86
CA TYR A 66 16.26 -6.61 -11.88
C TYR A 66 17.01 -7.59 -12.80
N GLN A 67 18.24 -7.24 -13.24
CA GLN A 67 19.06 -8.08 -14.12
C GLN A 67 19.38 -9.46 -13.51
N GLU A 68 19.29 -9.59 -12.17
CA GLU A 68 19.52 -10.85 -11.47
C GLU A 68 18.20 -11.60 -11.22
N HIS A 69 17.18 -10.94 -10.61
CA HIS A 69 15.94 -11.62 -10.24
C HIS A 69 14.96 -11.79 -11.41
N LYS A 70 15.01 -10.97 -12.48
CA LYS A 70 14.16 -11.06 -13.69
C LYS A 70 12.64 -11.04 -13.47
N ILE A 71 12.17 -10.59 -12.34
CA ILE A 71 10.74 -10.49 -12.01
C ILE A 71 10.21 -9.22 -12.64
N PHE A 72 9.44 -9.34 -13.72
CA PHE A 72 9.01 -8.20 -14.54
C PHE A 72 7.55 -7.81 -14.35
N ARG A 73 6.67 -8.75 -13.97
CA ARG A 73 5.24 -8.49 -13.84
C ARG A 73 4.76 -8.66 -12.41
N LEU A 74 3.68 -7.97 -12.12
CA LEU A 74 2.95 -8.13 -10.86
C LEU A 74 2.47 -9.58 -10.70
N GLY A 75 2.81 -10.21 -9.57
CA GLY A 75 2.51 -11.62 -9.28
C GLY A 75 3.51 -12.62 -9.87
N ASP A 76 4.53 -12.19 -10.63
CA ASP A 76 5.48 -13.12 -11.26
C ASP A 76 6.45 -13.76 -10.28
N ILE A 77 6.62 -13.23 -9.08
CA ILE A 77 7.50 -13.80 -8.04
C ILE A 77 7.29 -15.31 -7.82
N ILE A 78 6.06 -15.80 -7.98
CA ILE A 78 5.72 -17.23 -7.82
C ILE A 78 6.38 -18.15 -8.85
N LYS A 79 6.88 -17.59 -9.98
CA LYS A 79 7.57 -18.33 -11.04
C LYS A 79 9.07 -18.45 -10.81
N TYR A 80 9.60 -17.71 -9.86
CA TYR A 80 11.04 -17.58 -9.60
C TYR A 80 11.40 -18.21 -8.25
N LYS A 81 12.63 -18.70 -8.14
CA LYS A 81 13.13 -19.33 -6.92
C LYS A 81 13.98 -18.43 -6.05
N GLU A 82 13.94 -17.12 -6.34
CA GLU A 82 14.72 -16.14 -5.59
C GLU A 82 14.28 -16.11 -4.12
N ARG A 83 15.25 -16.18 -3.24
CA ARG A 83 15.00 -16.05 -1.79
C ARG A 83 14.70 -14.59 -1.46
N GLN A 84 13.76 -14.41 -0.55
CA GLN A 84 13.32 -13.11 -0.08
C GLN A 84 13.79 -12.91 1.35
N ILE A 85 13.89 -11.69 1.80
CA ILE A 85 14.29 -11.33 3.17
C ILE A 85 13.47 -12.08 4.24
N PHE A 86 12.25 -12.45 3.94
CA PHE A 86 11.34 -13.15 4.86
C PHE A 86 11.89 -14.53 5.23
N GLU A 87 12.28 -15.35 4.24
CA GLU A 87 12.85 -16.66 4.47
C GLU A 87 14.25 -16.57 5.11
N GLU A 88 15.04 -15.55 4.72
CA GLU A 88 16.38 -15.36 5.30
C GLU A 88 16.29 -15.07 6.81
N ILE A 89 15.32 -14.26 7.23
CA ILE A 89 15.09 -13.94 8.63
C ILE A 89 14.52 -15.14 9.40
N GLU A 90 13.56 -15.88 8.81
CA GLU A 90 13.01 -17.09 9.44
C GLU A 90 14.06 -18.17 9.63
N ASP A 91 14.94 -18.40 8.65
CA ASP A 91 16.01 -19.40 8.74
C ASP A 91 17.08 -19.06 9.82
N GLN A 92 17.17 -17.79 10.21
CA GLN A 92 17.96 -17.36 11.37
C GLN A 92 17.24 -17.59 12.71
N GLY A 93 16.03 -18.15 12.70
CA GLY A 93 15.25 -18.47 13.89
C GLY A 93 14.34 -17.34 14.38
N PHE A 94 14.21 -16.25 13.63
CA PHE A 94 13.35 -15.14 14.00
C PHE A 94 11.91 -15.32 13.50
N LYS A 95 10.96 -14.82 14.28
CA LYS A 95 9.55 -14.80 13.93
C LYS A 95 9.26 -13.71 12.92
N VAL A 96 8.60 -14.04 11.82
CA VAL A 96 8.28 -13.13 10.71
C VAL A 96 6.77 -12.93 10.60
N GLY A 97 6.36 -11.67 10.44
CA GLY A 97 5.01 -11.27 10.08
C GLY A 97 5.02 -10.43 8.82
N ALA A 98 4.08 -10.60 7.90
CA ALA A 98 3.98 -9.80 6.69
C ALA A 98 2.52 -9.46 6.37
N LEU A 99 2.25 -8.18 6.11
CA LEU A 99 0.94 -7.70 5.74
C LEU A 99 1.01 -6.95 4.41
N SER A 100 0.41 -7.55 3.38
CA SER A 100 0.27 -7.03 2.03
C SER A 100 1.60 -6.73 1.28
N PRO A 101 2.75 -7.41 1.54
CA PRO A 101 3.99 -7.11 0.83
C PRO A 101 3.79 -7.31 -0.68
N MET A 102 4.14 -6.28 -1.48
CA MET A 102 3.88 -6.30 -2.92
C MET A 102 4.76 -7.32 -3.65
N ASN A 103 4.13 -8.10 -4.54
CA ASN A 103 4.79 -9.07 -5.40
C ASN A 103 5.73 -9.99 -4.62
N THR A 104 5.20 -10.58 -3.53
CA THR A 104 5.91 -11.44 -2.58
C THR A 104 5.22 -12.80 -2.48
N GLU A 105 5.99 -13.86 -2.56
CA GLU A 105 5.47 -15.22 -2.34
C GLU A 105 5.65 -15.63 -0.88
N ASN A 106 4.62 -16.22 -0.29
CA ASN A 106 4.73 -16.81 1.04
C ASN A 106 5.43 -18.17 0.99
N ARG A 107 6.70 -18.18 1.36
CA ARG A 107 7.53 -19.41 1.50
C ARG A 107 7.95 -19.67 2.93
N LEU A 108 7.38 -18.92 3.88
CA LEU A 108 7.66 -19.12 5.30
C LEU A 108 7.11 -20.48 5.77
N LYS A 109 7.89 -21.16 6.58
CA LYS A 109 7.53 -22.43 7.20
C LYS A 109 6.52 -22.22 8.33
N ASN A 110 6.76 -21.18 9.16
CA ASN A 110 5.96 -20.86 10.33
C ASN A 110 5.75 -19.34 10.49
N PRO A 111 5.04 -18.67 9.57
CA PRO A 111 4.80 -17.24 9.67
C PRO A 111 4.00 -16.93 10.94
N SER A 112 4.39 -15.88 11.67
CA SER A 112 3.55 -15.30 12.74
C SER A 112 2.20 -14.86 12.18
N TYR A 113 2.22 -14.24 11.01
CA TYR A 113 1.11 -13.98 10.11
C TYR A 113 1.67 -13.70 8.72
N PHE A 114 0.89 -14.04 7.70
CA PHE A 114 1.16 -13.65 6.32
C PHE A 114 -0.16 -13.41 5.59
N ILE A 115 -0.39 -12.16 5.21
CA ILE A 115 -1.52 -11.76 4.38
C ILE A 115 -0.91 -11.17 3.11
N PRO A 116 -1.01 -11.86 1.95
CA PRO A 116 -0.42 -11.40 0.71
C PRO A 116 -1.11 -10.15 0.16
N ASP A 117 -0.45 -9.46 -0.77
CA ASP A 117 -1.10 -8.48 -1.61
C ASP A 117 -2.22 -9.14 -2.45
N PRO A 118 -3.19 -8.36 -2.97
CA PRO A 118 -4.31 -8.93 -3.71
C PRO A 118 -3.95 -9.47 -5.09
N TRP A 119 -2.80 -9.12 -5.65
CA TRP A 119 -2.40 -9.45 -7.02
C TRP A 119 -1.54 -10.69 -7.12
N THR A 120 -0.76 -11.00 -6.08
CA THR A 120 0.11 -12.18 -6.07
C THR A 120 -0.66 -13.43 -5.65
N ASN A 121 -0.67 -14.45 -6.53
CA ASN A 121 -1.40 -15.70 -6.27
C ASN A 121 -0.60 -16.63 -5.36
N THR A 122 -0.37 -16.23 -4.14
CA THR A 122 0.25 -17.01 -3.07
C THR A 122 -0.73 -17.23 -1.92
N HIS A 123 -0.45 -18.18 -1.02
CA HIS A 123 -1.31 -18.46 0.13
C HIS A 123 -1.00 -17.52 1.30
N SER A 124 -2.03 -17.19 2.08
CA SER A 124 -1.85 -16.56 3.39
C SER A 124 -1.33 -17.57 4.42
N ASP A 125 -1.06 -17.11 5.62
CA ASP A 125 -0.91 -18.04 6.75
C ASP A 125 -2.16 -18.91 6.95
N ASN A 126 -2.05 -19.95 7.79
CA ASN A 126 -3.12 -20.93 7.95
C ASN A 126 -4.30 -20.44 8.80
N SER A 127 -4.29 -19.22 9.34
CA SER A 127 -5.38 -18.70 10.16
C SER A 127 -6.65 -18.44 9.33
N PHE A 128 -7.80 -18.69 9.96
CA PHE A 128 -9.11 -18.45 9.33
C PHE A 128 -9.28 -16.97 8.91
N LEU A 129 -8.86 -16.04 9.75
CA LEU A 129 -9.02 -14.60 9.48
C LEU A 129 -8.13 -14.13 8.34
N SER A 130 -6.87 -14.57 8.29
CA SER A 130 -5.96 -14.22 7.18
C SER A 130 -6.46 -14.79 5.85
N LYS A 131 -6.92 -16.04 5.82
CA LYS A 131 -7.53 -16.65 4.62
C LYS A 131 -8.78 -15.90 4.18
N THR A 132 -9.65 -15.52 5.13
CA THR A 132 -10.88 -14.79 4.84
C THR A 132 -10.57 -13.41 4.29
N PHE A 133 -9.68 -12.67 4.93
CA PHE A 133 -9.28 -11.34 4.49
C PHE A 133 -8.63 -11.38 3.11
N THR A 134 -7.68 -12.28 2.87
CA THR A 134 -7.03 -12.47 1.55
C THR A 134 -8.07 -12.72 0.45
N ARG A 135 -9.04 -13.59 0.69
CA ARG A 135 -10.11 -13.87 -0.29
C ARG A 135 -10.93 -12.63 -0.60
N VAL A 136 -11.29 -11.89 0.44
CA VAL A 136 -12.12 -10.67 0.32
C VAL A 136 -11.38 -9.59 -0.46
N ILE A 137 -10.14 -9.27 -0.12
CA ILE A 137 -9.38 -8.23 -0.80
C ILE A 137 -9.10 -8.59 -2.26
N ARG A 138 -8.77 -9.85 -2.55
CA ARG A 138 -8.61 -10.33 -3.93
C ARG A 138 -9.88 -10.16 -4.75
N GLN A 139 -11.03 -10.51 -4.20
CA GLN A 139 -12.30 -10.32 -4.88
C GLN A 139 -12.59 -8.84 -5.13
N ILE A 140 -12.43 -7.98 -4.13
CA ILE A 140 -12.65 -6.54 -4.28
C ILE A 140 -11.74 -5.93 -5.36
N VAL A 141 -10.47 -6.34 -5.41
CA VAL A 141 -9.51 -5.79 -6.38
C VAL A 141 -9.74 -6.35 -7.78
N ASN A 142 -9.97 -7.66 -7.92
CA ASN A 142 -10.16 -8.30 -9.23
C ASN A 142 -11.50 -7.90 -9.87
N ASP A 143 -12.56 -7.78 -9.07
CA ASP A 143 -13.91 -7.43 -9.55
C ASP A 143 -14.18 -5.91 -9.52
N ASN A 144 -13.14 -5.11 -9.23
CA ASN A 144 -13.27 -3.64 -9.19
C ASN A 144 -13.75 -3.04 -10.52
N SER A 145 -13.41 -3.67 -11.65
CA SER A 145 -13.91 -3.26 -12.98
C SER A 145 -15.43 -3.41 -13.11
N GLU A 146 -16.03 -4.37 -12.40
CA GLU A 146 -17.47 -4.63 -12.41
C GLU A 146 -18.21 -4.01 -11.21
N SER A 147 -17.49 -3.39 -10.26
CA SER A 147 -18.03 -2.81 -9.02
C SER A 147 -18.90 -3.80 -8.20
N LYS A 148 -18.64 -5.10 -8.34
CA LYS A 148 -19.43 -6.15 -7.68
C LYS A 148 -18.69 -6.68 -6.44
N ILE A 149 -19.24 -6.40 -5.26
CA ILE A 149 -18.83 -7.06 -4.03
C ILE A 149 -19.88 -8.13 -3.70
N THR A 150 -19.45 -9.38 -3.56
CA THR A 150 -20.40 -10.46 -3.21
C THR A 150 -20.84 -10.34 -1.75
N PHE A 151 -22.05 -10.84 -1.45
CA PHE A 151 -22.56 -10.87 -0.08
C PHE A 151 -21.64 -11.66 0.87
N LYS A 152 -21.01 -12.74 0.38
CA LYS A 152 -20.01 -13.51 1.15
C LYS A 152 -18.79 -12.68 1.49
N SER A 153 -18.33 -11.82 0.57
CA SER A 153 -17.19 -10.93 0.83
C SER A 153 -17.55 -9.82 1.81
N LEU A 154 -18.79 -9.31 1.78
CA LEU A 154 -19.27 -8.35 2.79
C LEU A 154 -19.26 -8.96 4.19
N ILE A 155 -19.78 -10.19 4.35
CA ILE A 155 -19.72 -10.90 5.64
C ILE A 155 -18.28 -11.13 6.06
N GLY A 156 -17.42 -11.59 5.14
CA GLY A 156 -16.00 -11.81 5.42
C GLY A 156 -15.29 -10.53 5.87
N LEU A 157 -15.52 -9.42 5.18
CA LEU A 157 -14.99 -8.10 5.55
C LEU A 157 -15.47 -7.67 6.94
N PHE A 158 -16.76 -7.86 7.21
CA PHE A 158 -17.34 -7.54 8.52
C PHE A 158 -16.72 -8.38 9.65
N LEU A 159 -16.52 -9.68 9.44
CA LEU A 159 -15.84 -10.53 10.42
C LEU A 159 -14.39 -10.09 10.64
N CYS A 160 -13.65 -9.81 9.57
CA CYS A 160 -12.28 -9.29 9.68
C CYS A 160 -12.26 -7.95 10.44
N PHE A 161 -13.18 -7.06 10.14
CA PHE A 161 -13.34 -5.79 10.84
C PHE A 161 -13.57 -6.00 12.35
N LEU A 162 -14.51 -6.89 12.74
CA LEU A 162 -14.80 -7.16 14.13
C LEU A 162 -13.62 -7.80 14.91
N PHE A 163 -12.89 -8.72 14.27
CA PHE A 163 -11.87 -9.50 14.98
C PHE A 163 -10.45 -8.97 14.83
N LEU A 164 -10.15 -8.24 13.73
CA LEU A 164 -8.81 -7.74 13.43
C LEU A 164 -8.63 -6.23 13.65
N VAL A 165 -9.71 -5.47 13.90
CA VAL A 165 -9.64 -4.04 14.19
C VAL A 165 -9.89 -3.78 15.67
N ASN A 166 -9.27 -2.73 16.21
CA ASN A 166 -9.54 -2.29 17.56
C ASN A 166 -10.96 -1.70 17.67
N PRO A 167 -11.83 -2.17 18.59
CA PRO A 167 -13.19 -1.64 18.74
C PRO A 167 -13.29 -0.13 18.92
N LYS A 168 -12.29 0.50 19.55
CA LYS A 168 -12.22 1.96 19.70
C LYS A 168 -12.14 2.71 18.37
N LYS A 169 -11.71 2.04 17.30
CA LYS A 169 -11.56 2.60 15.95
C LYS A 169 -12.76 2.34 15.03
N TYR A 170 -13.72 1.52 15.43
CA TYR A 170 -14.86 1.15 14.59
C TYR A 170 -15.63 2.35 14.06
N PHE A 171 -15.99 3.27 14.94
CA PHE A 171 -16.74 4.46 14.56
C PHE A 171 -15.95 5.38 13.61
N TYR A 172 -14.67 5.57 13.91
CA TYR A 172 -13.78 6.36 13.06
C TYR A 172 -13.68 5.78 11.64
N LEU A 173 -13.37 4.49 11.52
CA LEU A 173 -13.24 3.80 10.24
C LEU A 173 -14.56 3.77 9.46
N ALA A 174 -15.68 3.49 10.14
CA ALA A 174 -17.00 3.50 9.50
C ALA A 174 -17.36 4.90 8.95
N ARG A 175 -17.14 5.95 9.74
CA ARG A 175 -17.34 7.34 9.30
C ARG A 175 -16.42 7.71 8.14
N PHE A 176 -15.17 7.27 8.19
CA PHE A 176 -14.21 7.52 7.13
C PHE A 176 -14.63 6.81 5.82
N ALA A 177 -15.01 5.53 5.90
CA ALA A 177 -15.55 4.77 4.78
C ALA A 177 -16.80 5.45 4.15
N LEU A 178 -17.74 5.90 4.97
CA LEU A 178 -18.92 6.63 4.48
C LEU A 178 -18.53 7.94 3.78
N SER A 179 -17.52 8.64 4.25
CA SER A 179 -17.02 9.87 3.63
C SER A 179 -16.44 9.64 2.23
N SER A 180 -16.00 8.41 1.93
CA SER A 180 -15.45 8.02 0.62
C SER A 180 -16.48 8.08 -0.53
N PHE A 181 -17.76 8.08 -0.23
CA PHE A 181 -18.80 8.31 -1.25
C PHE A 181 -18.78 9.73 -1.82
N LYS A 182 -18.31 10.70 -1.04
CA LYS A 182 -18.17 12.10 -1.46
C LYS A 182 -16.75 12.43 -1.95
N LYS A 183 -15.74 11.78 -1.38
CA LYS A 183 -14.33 11.98 -1.67
C LYS A 183 -13.70 10.66 -2.10
N SER A 184 -13.65 10.42 -3.43
CA SER A 184 -13.29 9.11 -4.00
C SER A 184 -11.91 8.62 -3.59
N TRP A 185 -10.94 9.51 -3.38
CA TRP A 185 -9.59 9.16 -2.92
C TRP A 185 -9.57 8.53 -1.51
N ARG A 186 -10.57 8.81 -0.68
CA ARG A 186 -10.69 8.20 0.65
C ARG A 186 -10.92 6.70 0.64
N ARG A 187 -11.30 6.11 -0.51
CA ARG A 187 -11.43 4.65 -0.63
C ARG A 187 -10.08 3.96 -0.46
N ALA A 188 -9.03 4.48 -1.14
CA ALA A 188 -7.69 3.96 -1.00
C ALA A 188 -7.15 4.19 0.42
N LEU A 189 -7.32 5.39 0.98
CA LEU A 189 -6.92 5.72 2.35
C LEU A 189 -7.63 4.87 3.40
N PHE A 190 -8.93 4.59 3.21
CA PHE A 190 -9.66 3.69 4.10
C PHE A 190 -9.05 2.29 4.12
N PHE A 191 -8.63 1.79 2.95
CA PHE A 191 -8.00 0.48 2.87
C PHE A 191 -6.66 0.45 3.62
N ASP A 192 -5.84 1.46 3.46
CA ASP A 192 -4.56 1.56 4.17
C ASP A 192 -4.75 1.74 5.69
N LEU A 193 -5.73 2.53 6.13
CA LEU A 193 -6.11 2.63 7.54
C LEU A 193 -6.57 1.28 8.10
N LEU A 194 -7.34 0.51 7.33
CA LEU A 194 -7.77 -0.83 7.71
C LEU A 194 -6.59 -1.78 7.85
N LEU A 195 -5.68 -1.79 6.87
CA LEU A 195 -4.45 -2.59 6.93
C LEU A 195 -3.61 -2.22 8.15
N HIS A 196 -3.46 -0.94 8.42
CA HIS A 196 -2.72 -0.46 9.59
C HIS A 196 -3.33 -0.96 10.91
N GLU A 197 -4.64 -0.85 11.10
CA GLU A 197 -5.31 -1.35 12.33
C GLU A 197 -5.18 -2.88 12.47
N ILE A 198 -5.28 -3.62 11.35
CA ILE A 198 -5.02 -5.07 11.33
C ILE A 198 -3.57 -5.36 11.73
N HIS A 199 -2.63 -4.61 11.17
CA HIS A 199 -1.21 -4.75 11.51
C HIS A 199 -0.93 -4.54 12.99
N LEU A 200 -1.45 -3.45 13.58
CA LEU A 200 -1.30 -3.17 15.02
C LEU A 200 -1.88 -4.31 15.88
N LYS A 201 -3.02 -4.87 15.49
CA LYS A 201 -3.63 -6.00 16.18
C LYS A 201 -2.78 -7.25 16.11
N LEU A 202 -2.26 -7.56 14.90
CA LEU A 202 -1.41 -8.73 14.67
C LEU A 202 -0.05 -8.58 15.38
N LEU A 203 0.59 -7.40 15.31
CA LEU A 203 1.82 -7.09 16.04
C LEU A 203 1.67 -7.34 17.55
N LYS A 204 0.59 -6.83 18.14
CA LYS A 204 0.35 -6.97 19.56
C LYS A 204 0.10 -8.43 19.97
N ARG A 205 -0.58 -9.20 19.12
CA ARG A 205 -0.94 -10.60 19.40
C ARG A 205 0.23 -11.55 19.19
N GLU A 206 0.90 -11.45 18.06
CA GLU A 206 1.90 -12.42 17.61
C GLU A 206 3.34 -12.03 17.96
N LYS A 207 3.60 -10.74 18.16
CA LYS A 207 4.92 -10.17 18.56
C LYS A 207 6.09 -10.68 17.72
N PRO A 208 6.04 -10.62 16.38
CA PRO A 208 7.14 -11.07 15.53
C PRO A 208 8.42 -10.27 15.80
N ASN A 209 9.57 -10.83 15.41
CA ASN A 209 10.86 -10.11 15.46
C ASN A 209 10.97 -9.15 14.26
N PHE A 210 10.46 -9.56 13.11
CA PHE A 210 10.41 -8.78 11.89
C PHE A 210 8.97 -8.73 11.36
N SER A 211 8.51 -7.55 11.00
CA SER A 211 7.18 -7.38 10.41
C SER A 211 7.20 -6.37 9.28
N THR A 212 6.49 -6.66 8.19
CA THR A 212 6.24 -5.68 7.12
C THR A 212 4.79 -5.22 7.11
N LEU A 213 4.60 -3.97 6.71
CA LEU A 213 3.31 -3.37 6.37
C LEU A 213 3.46 -2.58 5.08
N PHE A 214 2.79 -3.02 4.01
CA PHE A 214 2.76 -2.31 2.73
C PHE A 214 1.49 -1.48 2.60
N LEU A 215 1.64 -0.19 2.26
CA LEU A 215 0.56 0.77 2.06
C LEU A 215 0.64 1.37 0.66
N ASN A 216 -0.46 1.35 -0.07
CA ASN A 216 -0.51 1.70 -1.50
C ASN A 216 -1.34 2.95 -1.84
N ALA A 217 -2.10 3.49 -0.90
CA ALA A 217 -2.93 4.67 -1.17
C ALA A 217 -2.09 5.88 -1.59
N GLY A 218 -0.85 5.97 -1.08
CA GLY A 218 0.09 7.02 -1.45
C GLY A 218 0.39 7.07 -2.94
N ALA A 219 0.73 5.93 -3.55
CA ALA A 219 0.91 5.81 -4.98
C ALA A 219 -0.36 6.21 -5.73
N HIS A 220 -1.49 5.58 -5.40
CA HIS A 220 -2.77 5.85 -6.05
C HIS A 220 -3.16 7.33 -6.01
N ILE A 221 -3.00 7.99 -4.88
CA ILE A 221 -3.38 9.39 -4.72
C ILE A 221 -2.44 10.32 -5.49
N GLN A 222 -1.13 10.07 -5.47
CA GLN A 222 -0.18 10.84 -6.26
C GLN A 222 -0.44 10.71 -7.76
N HIS A 223 -0.73 9.51 -8.27
CA HIS A 223 -1.06 9.30 -9.69
C HIS A 223 -2.29 10.09 -10.15
N HIS A 224 -3.30 10.21 -9.30
CA HIS A 224 -4.60 10.76 -9.70
C HIS A 224 -4.79 12.23 -9.33
N TYR A 225 -4.16 12.70 -8.24
CA TYR A 225 -4.50 13.99 -7.64
C TYR A 225 -3.33 14.94 -7.48
N PHE A 226 -2.16 14.63 -8.03
CA PHE A 226 -0.98 15.49 -7.87
C PHE A 226 -1.22 16.93 -8.31
N PHE A 227 -1.99 17.16 -9.36
CA PHE A 227 -2.33 18.49 -9.87
C PHE A 227 -3.22 19.33 -8.93
N ASN A 228 -3.80 18.73 -7.87
CA ASN A 228 -4.50 19.45 -6.81
C ASN A 228 -3.60 19.76 -5.61
N SER A 229 -2.38 19.21 -5.59
CA SER A 229 -1.43 19.43 -4.51
C SER A 229 -0.95 20.88 -4.47
N LYS A 230 -0.78 21.43 -3.27
CA LYS A 230 -0.07 22.69 -3.06
C LYS A 230 1.40 22.62 -3.53
N ALA A 231 1.99 21.42 -3.55
CA ALA A 231 3.34 21.19 -4.07
C ALA A 231 3.39 21.17 -5.61
N ASN A 232 2.25 21.23 -6.31
CA ASN A 232 2.22 21.31 -7.75
C ASN A 232 2.67 22.68 -8.26
N LYS A 233 3.83 22.74 -8.91
CA LYS A 233 4.41 23.96 -9.49
C LYS A 233 3.97 24.21 -10.93
N SER A 234 3.24 23.28 -11.54
CA SER A 234 2.74 23.43 -12.91
C SER A 234 1.45 24.25 -12.93
N GLN A 235 1.08 24.73 -14.12
CA GLN A 235 -0.22 25.37 -14.34
C GLN A 235 -1.37 24.36 -14.50
N ASN A 236 -1.05 23.07 -14.64
CA ASN A 236 -2.04 22.03 -14.79
C ASN A 236 -2.84 21.83 -13.50
N LYS A 237 -4.15 21.70 -13.65
CA LYS A 237 -5.08 21.38 -12.54
C LYS A 237 -6.05 20.29 -12.98
N ASN A 238 -6.41 19.43 -12.05
CA ASN A 238 -7.50 18.50 -12.32
C ASN A 238 -8.81 19.26 -12.55
N PRO A 239 -9.69 18.80 -13.45
CA PRO A 239 -10.99 19.40 -13.64
C PRO A 239 -11.82 19.38 -12.35
N SER A 240 -12.62 20.43 -12.11
CA SER A 240 -13.44 20.56 -10.89
C SER A 240 -14.52 19.47 -10.76
N TRP A 241 -14.95 18.87 -11.88
CA TRP A 241 -15.87 17.72 -11.87
C TRP A 241 -15.21 16.42 -11.40
N TYR A 242 -13.87 16.32 -11.49
CA TYR A 242 -13.10 15.18 -11.01
C TYR A 242 -12.73 15.33 -9.53
N VAL A 243 -12.19 16.49 -9.16
CA VAL A 243 -11.88 16.86 -7.78
C VAL A 243 -12.03 18.38 -7.60
N PRO A 244 -12.74 18.85 -6.56
CA PRO A 244 -12.87 20.28 -6.31
C PRO A 244 -11.51 20.93 -6.10
N HIS A 245 -11.28 22.13 -6.66
CA HIS A 245 -9.97 22.81 -6.67
C HIS A 245 -9.47 23.18 -5.26
N GLN A 246 -10.34 23.30 -4.28
CA GLN A 246 -10.01 23.58 -2.88
C GLN A 246 -9.55 22.32 -2.10
N GLU A 247 -9.76 21.14 -2.65
CA GLU A 247 -9.35 19.90 -2.02
C GLU A 247 -7.89 19.58 -2.37
N ASP A 248 -7.14 19.10 -1.40
CA ASP A 248 -5.78 18.61 -1.56
C ASP A 248 -5.68 17.17 -1.05
N PRO A 249 -5.98 16.18 -1.91
CA PRO A 249 -5.90 14.77 -1.52
C PRO A 249 -4.50 14.30 -1.11
N ILE A 250 -3.44 14.95 -1.63
CA ILE A 250 -2.06 14.64 -1.23
C ILE A 250 -1.84 15.03 0.23
N LEU A 251 -2.24 16.23 0.61
CA LEU A 251 -2.12 16.69 2.00
C LEU A 251 -2.94 15.81 2.95
N GLU A 252 -4.17 15.45 2.58
CA GLU A 252 -5.00 14.54 3.38
C GLU A 252 -4.33 13.18 3.57
N MET A 253 -3.73 12.64 2.52
CA MET A 253 -2.96 11.38 2.57
C MET A 253 -1.75 11.51 3.49
N LEU A 254 -0.99 12.60 3.39
CA LEU A 254 0.19 12.83 4.23
C LEU A 254 -0.18 12.93 5.71
N HIS A 255 -1.28 13.59 6.08
CA HIS A 255 -1.74 13.62 7.46
C HIS A 255 -2.11 12.23 7.97
N ILE A 256 -2.81 11.41 7.17
CA ILE A 256 -3.14 10.04 7.56
C ILE A 256 -1.88 9.18 7.73
N TYR A 257 -0.91 9.33 6.85
CA TYR A 257 0.35 8.60 6.97
C TYR A 257 1.21 9.10 8.12
N ASP A 258 1.14 10.39 8.46
CA ASP A 258 1.80 10.94 9.65
C ASP A 258 1.21 10.34 10.93
N ASP A 259 -0.13 10.19 11.02
CA ASP A 259 -0.82 9.52 12.13
C ASP A 259 -0.45 8.02 12.22
N ILE A 260 -0.35 7.32 11.07
CA ILE A 260 0.10 5.93 11.00
C ILE A 260 1.54 5.81 11.53
N LEU A 261 2.43 6.67 11.06
CA LEU A 261 3.82 6.74 11.52
C LEU A 261 3.91 7.03 13.02
N GLU A 262 3.14 7.99 13.54
CA GLU A 262 3.09 8.31 14.95
C GLU A 262 2.76 7.08 15.79
N SER A 263 1.70 6.38 15.42
CA SER A 263 1.25 5.18 16.14
C SER A 263 2.28 4.04 16.13
N LEU A 264 3.05 3.89 15.05
CA LEU A 264 4.13 2.91 14.97
C LEU A 264 5.36 3.33 15.78
N LEU A 265 5.73 4.62 15.73
CA LEU A 265 6.85 5.19 16.50
C LEU A 265 6.62 5.14 18.02
N GLU A 266 5.36 5.08 18.46
CA GLU A 266 5.01 4.89 19.87
C GLU A 266 5.32 3.47 20.39
N ILE A 267 5.47 2.47 19.50
CA ILE A 267 5.74 1.08 19.88
C ILE A 267 7.25 0.92 20.15
N LYS A 268 7.68 1.22 21.38
CA LYS A 268 9.10 1.30 21.76
C LYS A 268 9.90 -0.02 21.60
N GLU A 269 9.20 -1.15 21.51
CA GLU A 269 9.80 -2.47 21.34
C GLU A 269 10.36 -2.69 19.92
N TYR A 270 9.93 -1.88 18.93
CA TYR A 270 10.31 -1.99 17.53
C TYR A 270 11.14 -0.79 17.06
N GLN A 271 12.15 -1.09 16.27
CA GLN A 271 12.76 -0.11 15.37
C GLN A 271 11.93 -0.05 14.08
N ILE A 272 11.95 1.10 13.40
CA ILE A 272 11.18 1.27 12.17
C ILE A 272 12.12 1.67 11.04
N ILE A 273 12.04 0.93 9.93
CA ILE A 273 12.59 1.33 8.64
C ILE A 273 11.42 1.68 7.74
N VAL A 274 11.50 2.82 7.08
CA VAL A 274 10.53 3.24 6.06
C VAL A 274 11.21 3.20 4.70
N ALA A 275 10.56 2.54 3.73
CA ALA A 275 11.00 2.51 2.34
C ALA A 275 9.86 2.91 1.40
N THR A 276 10.19 3.48 0.25
CA THR A 276 9.20 3.96 -0.73
C THR A 276 9.21 3.18 -2.04
N GLY A 277 10.25 2.36 -2.27
CA GLY A 277 10.46 1.66 -3.54
C GLY A 277 10.82 2.61 -4.67
N LEU A 278 9.92 3.51 -4.98
CA LEU A 278 10.06 4.59 -5.96
C LEU A 278 9.58 5.91 -5.38
N SER A 279 9.64 6.98 -6.17
CA SER A 279 9.01 8.26 -5.87
C SER A 279 8.25 8.77 -7.10
N GLN A 280 7.05 9.32 -6.87
CA GLN A 280 6.22 9.89 -7.92
C GLN A 280 6.59 11.34 -8.19
N SER A 281 6.58 11.70 -9.48
CA SER A 281 6.64 13.09 -9.95
C SER A 281 5.41 13.39 -10.82
N PRO A 282 4.92 14.64 -10.85
CA PRO A 282 3.77 15.00 -11.66
C PRO A 282 4.09 14.81 -13.15
N HIS A 283 3.17 14.23 -13.89
CA HIS A 283 3.28 14.12 -15.32
C HIS A 283 3.18 15.50 -15.98
N HIS A 284 3.88 15.68 -17.13
CA HIS A 284 3.87 16.99 -17.82
C HIS A 284 2.52 17.34 -18.47
N LYS A 285 1.65 16.35 -18.69
CA LYS A 285 0.35 16.50 -19.34
C LYS A 285 -0.74 15.80 -18.55
N ILE A 286 -1.93 16.38 -18.55
CA ILE A 286 -3.13 15.68 -18.06
C ILE A 286 -3.52 14.65 -19.11
N THR A 287 -3.63 13.40 -18.70
CA THR A 287 -4.06 12.28 -19.56
C THR A 287 -5.32 11.67 -18.98
N PHE A 288 -6.36 11.57 -19.79
CA PHE A 288 -7.60 10.90 -19.42
C PHE A 288 -7.63 9.52 -20.04
N TYR A 289 -7.87 8.51 -19.20
CA TYR A 289 -8.10 7.13 -19.65
C TYR A 289 -9.59 6.86 -19.65
N TYR A 290 -10.13 6.48 -20.81
CA TYR A 290 -11.51 6.07 -20.93
C TYR A 290 -11.61 4.55 -20.83
N ARG A 291 -12.53 4.06 -20.00
CA ARG A 291 -12.85 2.63 -19.93
C ARG A 291 -14.23 2.41 -20.53
N LEU A 292 -14.36 1.39 -21.36
CA LEU A 292 -15.65 0.98 -21.88
C LEU A 292 -16.54 0.50 -20.73
N LYS A 293 -17.76 0.99 -20.66
CA LYS A 293 -18.77 0.53 -19.68
C LYS A 293 -19.24 -0.89 -19.98
N ASN A 294 -19.34 -1.22 -21.27
CA ASN A 294 -19.80 -2.51 -21.76
C ASN A 294 -18.99 -2.89 -23.00
N HIS A 295 -18.06 -3.83 -22.85
CA HIS A 295 -17.20 -4.28 -23.93
C HIS A 295 -17.99 -5.01 -25.01
N GLU A 296 -18.98 -5.83 -24.63
CA GLU A 296 -19.82 -6.58 -25.57
C GLU A 296 -20.63 -5.66 -26.47
N SER A 297 -21.30 -4.66 -25.91
CA SER A 297 -22.04 -3.66 -26.71
C SER A 297 -21.12 -2.91 -27.67
N PHE A 298 -19.93 -2.53 -27.22
CA PHE A 298 -18.95 -1.84 -28.05
C PHE A 298 -18.46 -2.73 -29.19
N LEU A 299 -18.15 -4.00 -28.95
CA LEU A 299 -17.69 -4.93 -29.98
C LEU A 299 -18.80 -5.21 -31.01
N LYS A 300 -20.06 -5.32 -30.58
CA LYS A 300 -21.21 -5.49 -31.50
C LYS A 300 -21.39 -4.31 -32.45
N GLU A 301 -21.09 -3.08 -32.04
CA GLU A 301 -21.13 -1.90 -32.95
C GLU A 301 -20.10 -2.02 -34.09
N PHE A 302 -19.03 -2.82 -33.92
CA PHE A 302 -18.04 -3.13 -34.94
C PHE A 302 -18.31 -4.47 -35.65
N GLY A 303 -19.48 -5.09 -35.44
CA GLY A 303 -19.82 -6.37 -36.05
C GLY A 303 -19.05 -7.58 -35.51
N ILE A 304 -18.45 -7.44 -34.34
CA ILE A 304 -17.74 -8.53 -33.64
C ILE A 304 -18.71 -9.15 -32.64
N ASN A 305 -19.03 -10.45 -32.81
CA ASN A 305 -19.91 -11.23 -31.94
C ASN A 305 -19.14 -12.08 -30.95
#